data_011e932bae3ead48fe62af8034627e63
#
_entry.id   011e932bae3ead48fe62af8034627e63
#
_cell.length_a   1.000
_cell.length_b   1.000
_cell.length_c   1.000
_cell.angle_alpha   90.00
_cell.angle_beta   90.00
_cell.angle_gamma   90.00
#
_symmetry.space_group_name_H-M   'P 1'
#
loop_
_entity.id
_entity.type
_entity.pdbx_description
1 polymer ?
#
loop_
_entity_poly.entity_id
_entity_poly.type
_entity_poly.pdbx_seq_one_letter_code
_entity_poly.pdbx_strand_id
1 'polypeptide(L)'
;MFVRSLLAMSLSCIIAGTTFAASAPTPNTQNVVEDLIDPLAADTTASAAETPLSQQEQQDLTQASKTLQNLEQTEDQTADTGTAASAPSTTSNPSAKASWTLDGLNQADWYDNIGKGQFPVYARAHVMLNNAHASPGAIDGSSGKNTLKAISSFQQMNGLKATGVLTKETWDTLIAQQGSKAAFIEYTITEADLKGPYAKAIPGDYALQSKMKGLYYTRVTEMFGEKFHMDEEFLKKLNPKANFNKAGQKIIVTNIRNDLPEDIHLIVAHKGAKQLYLFNNKNQMVGSFPATIGSSSTPSPTGTYKVTGVAPNPWYSYSPSNFVQGNNKSALSLPPGPNGPVGNIWIGLSKKSFGIHGTPNPSAISKTASHGCIRLTNWDANDLGKKV
;
A
#
# COMPACT_ATOMS: atom_id res chain seq x y z
N MET A 1 -10.81 -8.33 24.43
CA MET A 1 -11.97 -8.03 23.55
C MET A 1 -11.69 -6.69 22.92
N PHE A 2 -11.37 -6.66 21.68
CA PHE A 2 -10.72 -5.50 21.04
C PHE A 2 -11.52 -5.00 19.87
N VAL A 3 -11.61 -3.75 19.68
CA VAL A 3 -12.44 -3.07 18.71
C VAL A 3 -11.68 -2.36 17.62
N ARG A 4 -12.39 -2.13 16.58
CA ARG A 4 -11.89 -1.84 15.27
C ARG A 4 -12.85 -0.97 14.52
N SER A 5 -12.44 0.22 14.24
CA SER A 5 -13.18 1.18 13.46
C SER A 5 -12.65 1.30 12.07
N LEU A 6 -13.53 1.28 11.14
CA LEU A 6 -13.20 1.61 9.77
C LEU A 6 -14.30 2.40 9.11
N LEU A 7 -13.87 3.22 8.31
CA LEU A 7 -14.63 4.15 7.61
C LEU A 7 -14.71 3.93 6.14
N ALA A 8 -15.78 3.88 5.52
CA ALA A 8 -15.91 4.01 4.12
C ALA A 8 -17.29 3.91 3.54
N MET A 9 -17.76 4.46 2.49
CA MET A 9 -19.00 4.30 1.83
C MET A 9 -19.00 3.62 0.51
N SER A 10 -19.97 2.93 0.45
CA SER A 10 -20.85 2.23 -0.47
C SER A 10 -20.32 2.07 -1.88
N LEU A 11 -19.84 0.92 -2.15
CA LEU A 11 -20.20 0.18 -3.34
C LEU A 11 -19.75 -1.27 -3.19
N SER A 12 -20.65 -2.17 -3.36
CA SER A 12 -20.54 -3.56 -2.95
C SER A 12 -19.56 -4.34 -3.80
N CYS A 13 -18.46 -4.77 -3.24
CA CYS A 13 -17.75 -5.95 -3.71
C CYS A 13 -18.28 -7.14 -2.89
N ILE A 14 -19.05 -8.03 -3.45
CA ILE A 14 -19.50 -9.27 -2.82
C ILE A 14 -18.52 -10.36 -3.22
N ILE A 15 -17.90 -10.98 -2.24
CA ILE A 15 -17.16 -12.21 -2.47
C ILE A 15 -18.08 -13.38 -2.21
N ALA A 16 -18.29 -14.23 -3.21
CA ALA A 16 -18.89 -15.52 -3.02
C ALA A 16 -17.86 -16.44 -2.35
N GLY A 17 -17.93 -16.54 -1.02
CA GLY A 17 -17.18 -17.55 -0.29
C GLY A 17 -17.74 -18.93 -0.62
N THR A 18 -16.96 -19.80 -1.25
CA THR A 18 -17.18 -21.23 -1.12
C THR A 18 -16.89 -21.59 0.33
N THR A 19 -17.89 -22.08 1.03
CA THR A 19 -17.77 -22.60 2.38
C THR A 19 -16.83 -23.81 2.39
N PHE A 20 -15.57 -23.57 2.63
CA PHE A 20 -14.73 -24.59 3.22
C PHE A 20 -14.92 -24.50 4.73
N ALA A 21 -15.54 -25.53 5.31
CA ALA A 21 -15.53 -25.76 6.73
C ALA A 21 -14.10 -26.14 7.14
N ALA A 22 -13.26 -25.14 7.32
CA ALA A 22 -12.03 -25.28 8.08
C ALA A 22 -12.36 -24.84 9.50
N SER A 23 -12.05 -25.69 10.47
CA SER A 23 -12.13 -25.40 11.89
C SER A 23 -11.46 -24.03 12.15
N ALA A 24 -12.27 -23.07 12.59
CA ALA A 24 -11.85 -21.72 12.89
C ALA A 24 -10.72 -21.75 13.94
N PRO A 25 -9.59 -21.12 13.68
CA PRO A 25 -8.74 -20.67 14.77
C PRO A 25 -9.54 -19.62 15.55
N THR A 26 -9.52 -19.68 16.85
CA THR A 26 -10.13 -18.69 17.72
C THR A 26 -9.65 -17.29 17.31
N PRO A 27 -10.53 -16.38 16.96
CA PRO A 27 -10.14 -15.06 16.49
C PRO A 27 -9.67 -14.24 17.70
N ASN A 28 -8.38 -14.11 17.85
CA ASN A 28 -7.79 -13.38 18.96
C ASN A 28 -7.28 -11.99 18.58
N THR A 29 -7.54 -11.52 17.39
CA THR A 29 -7.12 -10.18 16.95
C THR A 29 -8.30 -9.40 16.40
N GLN A 30 -8.48 -8.25 16.93
CA GLN A 30 -9.53 -7.34 16.52
C GLN A 30 -8.87 -6.03 16.06
N ASN A 31 -9.00 -5.60 14.81
CA ASN A 31 -8.38 -4.42 14.22
C ASN A 31 -9.41 -3.32 13.99
N VAL A 32 -9.11 -2.12 14.38
CA VAL A 32 -9.99 -0.96 14.22
C VAL A 32 -9.41 -0.05 13.15
N VAL A 33 -10.26 0.48 12.28
CA VAL A 33 -9.85 1.49 11.31
C VAL A 33 -10.78 2.68 11.44
N GLU A 34 -10.23 3.83 11.66
CA GLU A 34 -10.97 5.08 11.79
C GLU A 34 -10.39 6.15 10.85
N ASP A 35 -11.25 6.96 10.28
CA ASP A 35 -10.87 8.19 9.58
C ASP A 35 -10.88 9.36 10.56
N LEU A 36 -9.75 9.96 10.73
CA LEU A 36 -9.62 11.17 11.49
C LEU A 36 -9.95 12.36 10.61
N ILE A 37 -11.25 12.60 10.47
CA ILE A 37 -11.88 13.90 10.25
C ILE A 37 -11.94 14.49 8.84
N ASP A 38 -13.14 14.75 8.44
CA ASP A 38 -13.59 16.07 7.98
C ASP A 38 -14.84 16.44 8.81
N PRO A 39 -14.79 17.46 9.67
CA PRO A 39 -15.93 17.82 10.53
C PRO A 39 -17.10 18.48 9.78
N LEU A 40 -17.04 18.61 8.47
CA LEU A 40 -18.02 19.35 7.64
C LEU A 40 -18.92 18.47 6.77
N ALA A 41 -18.76 17.15 6.75
CA ALA A 41 -19.61 16.24 5.98
C ALA A 41 -20.52 15.41 6.91
N ALA A 42 -21.45 16.05 7.58
CA ALA A 42 -22.57 15.34 8.19
C ALA A 42 -23.61 15.02 7.11
N ASP A 43 -23.49 13.87 6.47
CA ASP A 43 -24.57 13.35 5.64
C ASP A 43 -25.37 12.29 6.42
N THR A 44 -26.59 12.68 6.74
CA THR A 44 -27.57 11.92 7.51
C THR A 44 -28.39 11.04 6.58
N THR A 45 -27.88 9.86 6.21
CA THR A 45 -28.76 8.80 5.66
C THR A 45 -28.26 7.40 5.98
N ALA A 46 -29.14 6.64 6.65
CA ALA A 46 -29.13 5.20 6.88
C ALA A 46 -28.11 4.63 7.88
N SER A 47 -28.41 4.81 9.15
CA SER A 47 -27.87 4.08 10.29
C SER A 47 -28.19 2.57 10.20
N ALA A 48 -27.18 1.75 9.89
CA ALA A 48 -27.14 0.43 10.51
C ALA A 48 -26.69 0.69 11.96
N ALA A 49 -27.40 0.16 12.96
CA ALA A 49 -27.11 0.36 14.37
C ALA A 49 -25.67 -0.07 14.67
N GLU A 50 -24.80 0.89 14.85
CA GLU A 50 -23.40 0.65 15.24
C GLU A 50 -23.41 0.17 16.69
N THR A 51 -22.75 -0.95 16.96
CA THR A 51 -22.52 -1.39 18.33
C THR A 51 -21.66 -0.34 19.02
N PRO A 52 -22.11 0.23 20.15
CA PRO A 52 -21.32 1.25 20.84
C PRO A 52 -19.91 0.74 21.15
N LEU A 53 -18.91 1.58 20.94
CA LEU A 53 -17.54 1.25 21.28
C LEU A 53 -17.39 1.04 22.78
N SER A 54 -16.63 0.04 23.18
CA SER A 54 -16.22 -0.13 24.59
C SER A 54 -15.32 1.03 25.00
N GLN A 55 -15.15 1.23 26.32
CA GLN A 55 -14.27 2.27 26.84
C GLN A 55 -12.82 2.09 26.38
N GLN A 56 -12.34 0.85 26.30
CA GLN A 56 -10.99 0.55 25.82
C GLN A 56 -10.83 0.98 24.38
N GLU A 57 -11.78 0.68 23.56
CA GLU A 57 -11.86 1.02 22.15
C GLU A 57 -11.80 2.53 21.90
N GLN A 58 -12.53 3.28 22.69
CA GLN A 58 -12.51 4.75 22.64
C GLN A 58 -11.14 5.32 23.08
N GLN A 59 -10.49 4.68 24.05
CA GLN A 59 -9.14 5.06 24.48
C GLN A 59 -8.10 4.79 23.40
N ASP A 60 -8.16 3.63 22.76
CA ASP A 60 -7.24 3.23 21.70
C ASP A 60 -7.35 4.21 20.50
N LEU A 61 -8.57 4.56 20.10
CA LEU A 61 -8.83 5.56 19.06
C LEU A 61 -8.30 6.94 19.44
N THR A 62 -8.54 7.35 20.67
CA THR A 62 -8.05 8.65 21.17
C THR A 62 -6.53 8.72 21.16
N GLN A 63 -5.87 7.63 21.53
CA GLN A 63 -4.41 7.57 21.53
C GLN A 63 -3.84 7.56 20.10
N ALA A 64 -4.43 6.80 19.20
CA ALA A 64 -4.05 6.79 17.78
C ALA A 64 -4.24 8.18 17.16
N SER A 65 -5.37 8.84 17.44
CA SER A 65 -5.64 10.22 17.00
C SER A 65 -4.55 11.20 17.41
N LYS A 66 -4.13 11.15 18.68
CA LYS A 66 -3.01 11.99 19.16
C LYS A 66 -1.71 11.72 18.41
N THR A 67 -1.41 10.47 18.14
CA THR A 67 -0.21 10.08 17.37
C THR A 67 -0.27 10.66 15.95
N LEU A 68 -1.43 10.64 15.32
CA LEU A 68 -1.60 11.08 13.92
C LEU A 68 -1.71 12.60 13.77
N GLN A 69 -2.18 13.33 14.78
CA GLN A 69 -2.19 14.81 14.74
C GLN A 69 -0.81 15.42 14.48
N ASN A 70 0.25 14.75 14.92
CA ASN A 70 1.62 15.17 14.62
C ASN A 70 1.96 15.02 13.12
N LEU A 71 1.34 14.08 12.43
CA LEU A 71 1.55 13.85 10.99
C LEU A 71 0.79 14.89 10.14
N GLU A 72 -0.44 15.24 10.53
CA GLU A 72 -1.28 16.21 9.81
C GLU A 72 -0.68 17.62 9.80
N GLN A 73 -0.14 18.08 10.93
CA GLN A 73 0.50 19.40 11.02
C GLN A 73 1.70 19.56 10.08
N THR A 74 2.24 18.47 9.58
CA THR A 74 3.41 18.46 8.70
C THR A 74 3.00 18.57 7.22
N GLU A 75 1.88 18.00 6.84
CA GLU A 75 1.39 18.05 5.45
C GLU A 75 0.98 19.46 5.05
N ASP A 76 0.39 20.24 5.97
CA ASP A 76 -0.04 21.62 5.75
C ASP A 76 1.16 22.58 5.57
N GLN A 77 2.26 22.36 6.30
CA GLN A 77 3.46 23.18 6.20
C GLN A 77 4.27 22.94 4.92
N THR A 78 4.16 21.76 4.31
CA THR A 78 4.86 21.44 3.04
C THR A 78 4.11 21.90 1.80
N ALA A 79 2.82 22.20 1.91
CA ALA A 79 2.00 22.72 0.81
C ALA A 79 2.29 24.21 0.50
N ASP A 80 2.76 24.99 1.46
CA ASP A 80 2.92 26.45 1.35
C ASP A 80 4.35 26.92 1.02
N THR A 81 5.35 26.03 0.92
CA THR A 81 6.72 26.40 0.51
C THR A 81 6.97 26.26 -0.98
N GLY A 82 6.03 26.74 -1.78
CA GLY A 82 6.16 26.86 -3.24
C GLY A 82 6.97 28.09 -3.68
N THR A 83 8.00 28.49 -2.97
CA THR A 83 8.90 29.55 -3.42
C THR A 83 10.02 28.97 -4.27
N ALA A 84 10.12 29.50 -5.49
CA ALA A 84 11.13 29.18 -6.48
C ALA A 84 12.54 29.30 -5.89
N ALA A 85 13.24 28.16 -5.79
CA ALA A 85 14.65 28.15 -5.46
C ALA A 85 15.45 28.61 -6.66
N SER A 86 16.25 29.66 -6.45
CA SER A 86 17.29 30.16 -7.33
C SER A 86 18.28 29.05 -7.74
N ALA A 87 18.87 29.25 -8.93
CA ALA A 87 19.76 28.33 -9.62
C ALA A 87 20.90 27.74 -8.75
N PRO A 88 21.33 26.50 -9.03
CA PRO A 88 22.25 25.76 -8.20
C PRO A 88 23.68 26.34 -8.28
N SER A 89 24.25 26.61 -7.13
CA SER A 89 25.71 26.78 -7.02
C SER A 89 26.39 25.43 -7.28
N THR A 90 27.31 25.39 -8.19
CA THR A 90 28.09 24.22 -8.59
C THR A 90 29.10 23.83 -7.52
N THR A 91 28.66 23.22 -6.44
CA THR A 91 29.54 22.41 -5.59
C THR A 91 29.28 20.95 -5.95
N SER A 92 30.29 20.29 -6.49
CA SER A 92 30.24 18.87 -6.85
C SER A 92 29.97 18.01 -5.61
N ASN A 93 28.73 17.62 -5.44
CA ASN A 93 28.33 16.76 -4.35
C ASN A 93 28.72 15.30 -4.69
N PRO A 94 29.49 14.59 -3.83
CA PRO A 94 29.93 13.22 -4.11
C PRO A 94 28.77 12.25 -4.41
N SER A 95 27.61 12.47 -3.81
CA SER A 95 26.42 11.65 -4.03
C SER A 95 25.72 11.89 -5.38
N ALA A 96 26.03 13.00 -6.07
CA ALA A 96 25.55 13.23 -7.44
C ALA A 96 26.17 12.24 -8.45
N LYS A 97 27.18 11.47 -8.05
CA LYS A 97 27.80 10.40 -8.85
C LYS A 97 27.20 9.02 -8.63
N ALA A 98 26.22 8.85 -7.72
CA ALA A 98 25.54 7.58 -7.54
C ALA A 98 24.85 7.21 -8.86
N SER A 99 25.17 6.03 -9.38
CA SER A 99 24.67 5.53 -10.66
C SER A 99 23.52 4.53 -10.44
N TRP A 100 22.77 4.27 -11.49
CA TRP A 100 21.71 3.25 -11.51
C TRP A 100 22.29 1.82 -11.68
N THR A 101 23.48 1.56 -11.18
CA THR A 101 24.13 0.25 -11.08
C THR A 101 23.89 -0.36 -9.71
N LEU A 102 24.11 -1.65 -9.56
CA LEU A 102 23.97 -2.32 -8.26
C LEU A 102 24.83 -1.66 -7.18
N ASP A 103 26.09 -1.39 -7.49
CA ASP A 103 27.02 -0.72 -6.56
C ASP A 103 26.58 0.72 -6.28
N GLY A 104 26.22 1.47 -7.32
CA GLY A 104 25.79 2.86 -7.19
C GLY A 104 24.52 3.01 -6.34
N LEU A 105 23.57 2.08 -6.48
CA LEU A 105 22.34 2.03 -5.67
C LEU A 105 22.65 1.71 -4.19
N ASN A 106 23.50 0.72 -3.93
CA ASN A 106 23.85 0.31 -2.57
C ASN A 106 24.80 1.27 -1.87
N GLN A 107 25.57 2.06 -2.61
CA GLN A 107 26.48 3.08 -2.10
C GLN A 107 25.87 4.48 -2.10
N ALA A 108 24.66 4.66 -2.65
CA ALA A 108 23.96 5.94 -2.59
C ALA A 108 23.83 6.40 -1.14
N ASP A 109 24.22 7.63 -0.86
CA ASP A 109 24.24 8.20 0.48
C ASP A 109 23.51 9.53 0.51
N TRP A 110 23.14 9.95 1.71
CA TRP A 110 22.44 11.19 1.95
C TRP A 110 23.33 12.41 1.65
N TYR A 111 22.72 13.49 1.21
CA TYR A 111 23.35 14.80 1.04
C TYR A 111 22.34 15.92 1.25
N ASP A 112 22.82 17.10 1.62
CA ASP A 112 21.95 18.26 1.86
C ASP A 112 21.18 18.65 0.59
N ASN A 113 19.92 19.06 0.81
CA ASN A 113 19.06 19.59 -0.24
C ASN A 113 18.86 18.63 -1.42
N ILE A 114 18.54 17.36 -1.13
CA ILE A 114 18.12 16.41 -2.16
C ILE A 114 16.85 16.98 -2.81
N GLY A 115 16.96 17.33 -4.09
CA GLY A 115 15.86 17.94 -4.84
C GLY A 115 14.72 16.97 -5.12
N LYS A 116 13.63 17.48 -5.74
CA LYS A 116 12.55 16.65 -6.28
C LYS A 116 13.04 15.93 -7.54
N GLY A 117 12.66 14.66 -7.69
CA GLY A 117 13.03 13.87 -8.86
C GLY A 117 13.27 12.41 -8.55
N GLN A 118 13.86 11.70 -9.50
CA GLN A 118 14.23 10.31 -9.39
C GLN A 118 15.74 10.18 -9.21
N PHE A 119 16.15 9.70 -8.02
CA PHE A 119 17.57 9.62 -7.64
C PHE A 119 17.89 8.28 -6.96
N PRO A 120 19.11 7.74 -7.09
CA PRO A 120 19.55 6.53 -6.40
C PRO A 120 19.38 6.58 -4.87
N VAL A 121 19.58 7.74 -4.24
CA VAL A 121 19.36 7.92 -2.80
C VAL A 121 17.90 7.67 -2.40
N TYR A 122 16.94 8.14 -3.19
CA TYR A 122 15.51 7.83 -2.95
C TYR A 122 15.20 6.36 -3.23
N ALA A 123 15.80 5.74 -4.23
CA ALA A 123 15.63 4.32 -4.50
C ALA A 123 16.09 3.47 -3.31
N ARG A 124 17.26 3.78 -2.75
CA ARG A 124 17.77 3.12 -1.54
C ARG A 124 16.88 3.40 -0.33
N ALA A 125 16.45 4.66 -0.14
CA ALA A 125 15.51 5.02 0.92
C ALA A 125 14.18 4.25 0.82
N HIS A 126 13.63 4.09 -0.39
CA HIS A 126 12.39 3.34 -0.60
C HIS A 126 12.49 1.90 -0.12
N VAL A 127 13.60 1.21 -0.42
CA VAL A 127 13.81 -0.17 0.05
C VAL A 127 13.89 -0.20 1.58
N MET A 128 14.64 0.72 2.18
CA MET A 128 14.77 0.80 3.63
C MET A 128 13.44 1.14 4.32
N LEU A 129 12.67 2.07 3.77
CA LEU A 129 11.33 2.43 4.26
C LEU A 129 10.36 1.24 4.15
N ASN A 130 10.34 0.55 3.01
CA ASN A 130 9.55 -0.67 2.84
C ASN A 130 9.91 -1.72 3.90
N ASN A 131 11.20 -1.94 4.13
CA ASN A 131 11.69 -2.91 5.11
C ASN A 131 11.43 -2.50 6.56
N ALA A 132 11.24 -1.20 6.81
CA ALA A 132 10.85 -0.65 8.11
C ALA A 132 9.32 -0.51 8.27
N HIS A 133 8.53 -1.09 7.35
CA HIS A 133 7.06 -1.09 7.34
C HIS A 133 6.41 0.29 7.15
N ALA A 134 7.17 1.27 6.69
CA ALA A 134 6.67 2.54 6.15
C ALA A 134 6.63 2.44 4.63
N SER A 135 5.65 1.73 4.08
CA SER A 135 5.59 1.43 2.65
C SER A 135 5.53 2.70 1.80
N PRO A 136 6.42 2.84 0.81
CA PRO A 136 6.32 3.90 -0.19
C PRO A 136 5.37 3.54 -1.35
N GLY A 137 4.68 2.40 -1.28
CA GLY A 137 3.99 1.81 -2.43
C GLY A 137 4.98 1.17 -3.40
N ALA A 138 4.74 1.31 -4.70
CA ALA A 138 5.67 0.80 -5.71
C ALA A 138 6.99 1.57 -5.68
N ILE A 139 8.09 0.86 -5.50
CA ILE A 139 9.44 1.43 -5.41
C ILE A 139 9.88 1.89 -6.80
N ASP A 140 10.12 3.19 -6.95
CA ASP A 140 10.48 3.84 -8.21
C ASP A 140 11.67 4.83 -8.09
N GLY A 141 12.18 5.05 -6.89
CA GLY A 141 13.27 5.99 -6.62
C GLY A 141 12.88 7.47 -6.75
N SER A 142 11.60 7.80 -6.83
CA SER A 142 11.10 9.15 -7.03
C SER A 142 10.61 9.80 -5.74
N SER A 143 10.88 11.09 -5.58
CA SER A 143 10.40 11.91 -4.45
C SER A 143 8.95 12.33 -4.63
N GLY A 144 8.02 11.38 -4.71
CA GLY A 144 6.58 11.66 -4.83
C GLY A 144 5.89 11.81 -3.47
N LYS A 145 4.57 12.08 -3.49
CA LYS A 145 3.74 12.19 -2.27
C LYS A 145 3.80 10.93 -1.40
N ASN A 146 3.81 9.73 -2.00
CA ASN A 146 3.93 8.49 -1.25
C ASN A 146 5.29 8.36 -0.55
N THR A 147 6.36 8.90 -1.13
CA THR A 147 7.69 8.98 -0.49
C THR A 147 7.64 9.87 0.74
N LEU A 148 7.07 11.06 0.64
CA LEU A 148 6.93 11.99 1.77
C LEU A 148 6.14 11.37 2.92
N LYS A 149 5.02 10.72 2.62
CA LYS A 149 4.19 10.03 3.61
C LYS A 149 4.92 8.86 4.27
N ALA A 150 5.65 8.07 3.51
CA ALA A 150 6.46 6.97 4.04
C ALA A 150 7.56 7.49 4.98
N ILE A 151 8.27 8.56 4.59
CA ILE A 151 9.28 9.20 5.44
C ILE A 151 8.64 9.73 6.72
N SER A 152 7.52 10.44 6.62
CA SER A 152 6.80 10.99 7.78
C SER A 152 6.35 9.90 8.75
N SER A 153 5.80 8.80 8.24
CA SER A 153 5.40 7.64 9.04
C SER A 153 6.59 6.96 9.71
N PHE A 154 7.70 6.79 8.99
CA PHE A 154 8.93 6.25 9.55
C PHE A 154 9.47 7.11 10.69
N GLN A 155 9.51 8.43 10.47
CA GLN A 155 9.91 9.39 11.49
C GLN A 155 9.03 9.27 12.74
N GLN A 156 7.71 9.21 12.57
CA GLN A 156 6.76 9.06 13.68
C GLN A 156 6.99 7.75 14.44
N MET A 157 7.17 6.62 13.75
CA MET A 157 7.43 5.32 14.37
C MET A 157 8.73 5.28 15.16
N ASN A 158 9.68 6.15 14.86
CA ASN A 158 11.00 6.20 15.49
C ASN A 158 11.19 7.39 16.44
N GLY A 159 10.13 8.12 16.77
CA GLY A 159 10.19 9.27 17.69
C GLY A 159 10.97 10.47 17.13
N LEU A 160 11.17 10.53 15.81
CA LEU A 160 11.75 11.67 15.12
C LEU A 160 10.69 12.71 14.79
N LYS A 161 11.09 13.94 14.53
CA LYS A 161 10.17 14.96 14.03
C LYS A 161 9.65 14.53 12.65
N ALA A 162 8.32 14.35 12.53
CA ALA A 162 7.68 13.91 11.31
C ALA A 162 7.59 15.07 10.31
N THR A 163 8.61 15.27 9.51
CA THR A 163 8.68 16.35 8.51
C THR A 163 8.38 15.90 7.09
N GLY A 164 8.36 14.59 6.84
CA GLY A 164 8.29 14.03 5.48
C GLY A 164 9.54 14.30 4.63
N VAL A 165 10.51 15.00 5.16
CA VAL A 165 11.79 15.28 4.50
C VAL A 165 12.83 14.24 4.91
N LEU A 166 13.60 13.73 3.93
CA LEU A 166 14.70 12.81 4.19
C LEU A 166 15.88 13.58 4.82
N THR A 167 15.82 13.76 6.13
CA THR A 167 16.89 14.42 6.90
C THR A 167 18.06 13.47 7.14
N LYS A 168 19.21 14.00 7.52
CA LYS A 168 20.39 13.19 7.89
C LYS A 168 20.06 12.21 9.04
N GLU A 169 19.34 12.68 10.05
CA GLU A 169 18.91 11.87 11.19
C GLU A 169 17.99 10.73 10.75
N THR A 170 17.02 11.00 9.86
CA THR A 170 16.15 10.00 9.28
C THR A 170 16.94 8.95 8.50
N TRP A 171 17.88 9.41 7.67
CA TRP A 171 18.76 8.54 6.90
C TRP A 171 19.61 7.63 7.79
N ASP A 172 20.26 8.18 8.79
CA ASP A 172 21.09 7.41 9.73
C ASP A 172 20.27 6.36 10.48
N THR A 173 19.02 6.69 10.85
CA THR A 173 18.11 5.74 11.50
C THR A 173 17.70 4.62 10.54
N LEU A 174 17.41 4.94 9.26
CA LEU A 174 17.13 3.94 8.22
C LEU A 174 18.32 3.01 8.01
N ILE A 175 19.54 3.56 7.88
CA ILE A 175 20.77 2.78 7.73
C ILE A 175 20.99 1.85 8.92
N ALA A 176 20.79 2.34 10.14
CA ALA A 176 20.95 1.54 11.35
C ALA A 176 19.97 0.35 11.39
N GLN A 177 18.71 0.55 11.00
CA GLN A 177 17.71 -0.51 10.94
C GLN A 177 17.93 -1.50 9.80
N GLN A 178 18.41 -1.02 8.64
CA GLN A 178 18.76 -1.89 7.50
C GLN A 178 19.95 -2.81 7.87
N GLY A 179 20.88 -2.31 8.67
CA GLY A 179 22.10 -3.03 9.07
C GLY A 179 23.03 -3.27 7.86
N SER A 180 23.73 -4.40 7.88
CA SER A 180 24.67 -4.79 6.83
C SER A 180 24.03 -5.32 5.54
N LYS A 181 22.69 -5.44 5.48
CA LYS A 181 22.00 -5.99 4.31
C LYS A 181 21.95 -4.95 3.19
N ALA A 182 22.38 -5.34 2.00
CA ALA A 182 22.25 -4.51 0.81
C ALA A 182 20.77 -4.21 0.51
N ALA A 183 20.47 -3.00 0.05
CA ALA A 183 19.12 -2.59 -0.36
C ALA A 183 18.72 -3.19 -1.71
N PHE A 184 19.69 -3.37 -2.60
CA PHE A 184 19.50 -3.99 -3.92
C PHE A 184 20.39 -5.20 -4.06
N ILE A 185 19.91 -6.21 -4.78
CA ILE A 185 20.60 -7.46 -5.03
C ILE A 185 20.50 -7.85 -6.50
N GLU A 186 21.38 -8.75 -6.91
CA GLU A 186 21.27 -9.45 -8.18
C GLU A 186 20.36 -10.67 -7.99
N TYR A 187 19.40 -10.83 -8.87
CA TYR A 187 18.49 -11.98 -8.92
C TYR A 187 18.65 -12.70 -10.24
N THR A 188 18.75 -14.02 -10.18
CA THR A 188 18.80 -14.87 -11.38
C THR A 188 17.41 -15.39 -11.72
N ILE A 189 16.92 -15.03 -12.90
CA ILE A 189 15.60 -15.47 -13.40
C ILE A 189 15.59 -17.00 -13.52
N THR A 190 14.56 -17.62 -12.97
CA THR A 190 14.39 -19.08 -12.96
C THR A 190 13.41 -19.54 -14.04
N GLU A 191 13.45 -20.82 -14.40
CA GLU A 191 12.42 -21.44 -15.24
C GLU A 191 11.03 -21.34 -14.61
N ALA A 192 10.93 -21.42 -13.28
CA ALA A 192 9.67 -21.28 -12.56
C ALA A 192 9.06 -19.87 -12.73
N ASP A 193 9.89 -18.83 -12.75
CA ASP A 193 9.42 -17.45 -13.01
C ASP A 193 8.78 -17.33 -14.39
N LEU A 194 9.32 -18.03 -15.39
CA LEU A 194 8.84 -17.98 -16.78
C LEU A 194 7.62 -18.86 -17.04
N LYS A 195 7.43 -19.89 -16.22
CA LYS A 195 6.36 -20.88 -16.40
C LYS A 195 4.97 -20.25 -16.21
N GLY A 196 4.84 -19.30 -15.33
CA GLY A 196 3.55 -18.67 -15.01
C GLY A 196 2.66 -19.49 -14.06
N PRO A 197 1.33 -19.38 -14.21
CA PRO A 197 0.58 -18.99 -15.42
C PRO A 197 0.64 -17.49 -15.75
N TYR A 198 0.62 -17.18 -17.05
CA TYR A 198 0.47 -15.81 -17.58
C TYR A 198 -0.75 -15.73 -18.49
N ALA A 199 -1.48 -14.63 -18.41
CA ALA A 199 -2.56 -14.30 -19.35
C ALA A 199 -1.98 -13.53 -20.54
N LYS A 200 -2.54 -13.75 -21.72
CA LYS A 200 -2.15 -12.99 -22.93
C LYS A 200 -2.49 -11.50 -22.77
N ALA A 201 -3.63 -11.22 -22.20
CA ALA A 201 -4.14 -9.89 -21.86
C ALA A 201 -5.27 -10.00 -20.84
N ILE A 202 -5.51 -8.94 -20.09
CA ILE A 202 -6.70 -8.81 -19.23
C ILE A 202 -7.64 -7.81 -19.91
N PRO A 203 -8.82 -8.27 -20.41
CA PRO A 203 -9.79 -7.36 -21.03
C PRO A 203 -10.37 -6.40 -19.98
N GLY A 204 -10.73 -5.20 -20.38
CA GLY A 204 -11.39 -4.22 -19.52
C GLY A 204 -12.81 -4.63 -19.12
N ASP A 205 -13.50 -5.41 -19.95
CA ASP A 205 -14.88 -5.85 -19.75
C ASP A 205 -14.97 -7.04 -18.78
N TYR A 206 -15.73 -6.90 -17.71
CA TYR A 206 -15.93 -7.93 -16.70
C TYR A 206 -16.61 -9.20 -17.23
N ALA A 207 -17.46 -9.09 -18.24
CA ALA A 207 -18.05 -10.26 -18.88
C ALA A 207 -17.02 -11.10 -19.64
N LEU A 208 -15.97 -10.47 -20.16
CA LEU A 208 -14.85 -11.18 -20.76
C LEU A 208 -13.90 -11.74 -19.68
N GLN A 209 -13.63 -10.97 -18.63
CA GLN A 209 -12.83 -11.45 -17.50
C GLN A 209 -13.46 -12.68 -16.81
N SER A 210 -14.78 -12.73 -16.69
CA SER A 210 -15.50 -13.87 -16.05
C SER A 210 -15.31 -15.20 -16.80
N LYS A 211 -14.90 -15.17 -18.06
CA LYS A 211 -14.66 -16.35 -18.90
C LYS A 211 -13.19 -16.81 -18.86
N MET A 212 -12.30 -16.08 -18.21
CA MET A 212 -10.90 -16.42 -18.11
C MET A 212 -10.67 -17.52 -17.06
N LYS A 213 -9.59 -18.26 -17.19
CA LYS A 213 -9.18 -19.27 -16.19
C LYS A 213 -8.66 -18.64 -14.90
N GLY A 214 -8.09 -17.45 -15.00
CA GLY A 214 -7.55 -16.65 -13.90
C GLY A 214 -7.11 -15.30 -14.42
N LEU A 215 -7.10 -14.30 -13.54
CA LEU A 215 -6.67 -12.94 -13.85
C LEU A 215 -5.18 -12.81 -13.52
N TYR A 216 -4.37 -13.62 -14.22
CA TYR A 216 -2.94 -13.76 -14.01
C TYR A 216 -2.15 -12.54 -14.47
N TYR A 217 -0.88 -12.47 -14.06
CA TYR A 217 0.06 -11.53 -14.69
C TYR A 217 0.09 -11.71 -16.21
N THR A 218 0.31 -10.61 -16.94
CA THR A 218 0.36 -10.65 -18.41
C THR A 218 1.80 -10.72 -18.93
N ARG A 219 2.78 -10.46 -18.07
CA ARG A 219 4.20 -10.44 -18.43
C ARG A 219 5.10 -10.69 -17.22
N VAL A 220 6.29 -11.17 -17.47
CA VAL A 220 7.27 -11.50 -16.43
C VAL A 220 7.72 -10.26 -15.66
N THR A 221 7.86 -9.10 -16.34
CA THR A 221 8.25 -7.84 -15.71
C THR A 221 7.19 -7.31 -14.74
N GLU A 222 5.91 -7.50 -15.03
CA GLU A 222 4.82 -7.20 -14.10
C GLU A 222 4.90 -8.09 -12.85
N MET A 223 5.10 -9.39 -13.03
CA MET A 223 5.27 -10.33 -11.92
C MET A 223 6.48 -9.96 -11.05
N PHE A 224 7.62 -9.62 -11.64
CA PHE A 224 8.78 -9.17 -10.89
C PHE A 224 8.56 -7.84 -10.19
N GLY A 225 7.84 -6.91 -10.81
CA GLY A 225 7.44 -5.67 -10.16
C GLY A 225 6.72 -5.94 -8.84
N GLU A 226 5.72 -6.82 -8.85
CA GLU A 226 5.01 -7.20 -7.63
C GLU A 226 5.88 -8.02 -6.66
N LYS A 227 6.61 -9.01 -7.16
CA LYS A 227 7.48 -9.85 -6.33
C LYS A 227 8.52 -9.05 -5.53
N PHE A 228 9.04 -7.98 -6.11
CA PHE A 228 10.07 -7.14 -5.52
C PHE A 228 9.56 -5.74 -5.11
N HIS A 229 8.25 -5.53 -5.05
CA HIS A 229 7.60 -4.25 -4.69
C HIS A 229 8.04 -3.06 -5.55
N MET A 230 8.38 -3.30 -6.80
CA MET A 230 8.92 -2.30 -7.70
C MET A 230 7.87 -1.81 -8.71
N ASP A 231 7.97 -0.53 -9.06
CA ASP A 231 7.37 -0.04 -10.30
C ASP A 231 7.99 -0.77 -11.49
N GLU A 232 7.17 -1.22 -12.43
CA GLU A 232 7.64 -2.06 -13.55
C GLU A 232 8.58 -1.30 -14.50
N GLU A 233 8.32 -0.01 -14.75
CA GLU A 233 9.19 0.81 -15.59
C GLU A 233 10.53 1.10 -14.89
N PHE A 234 10.50 1.24 -13.57
CA PHE A 234 11.73 1.38 -12.77
C PHE A 234 12.57 0.09 -12.80
N LEU A 235 11.94 -1.08 -12.68
CA LEU A 235 12.63 -2.36 -12.86
C LEU A 235 13.33 -2.45 -14.22
N LYS A 236 12.65 -2.08 -15.29
CA LYS A 236 13.22 -2.04 -16.65
C LYS A 236 14.35 -1.02 -16.77
N LYS A 237 14.19 0.16 -16.15
CA LYS A 237 15.23 1.20 -16.13
C LYS A 237 16.52 0.72 -15.46
N LEU A 238 16.43 -0.06 -14.38
CA LEU A 238 17.60 -0.64 -13.73
C LEU A 238 18.27 -1.75 -14.56
N ASN A 239 17.51 -2.36 -15.48
CA ASN A 239 17.94 -3.53 -16.25
C ASN A 239 17.74 -3.33 -17.77
N PRO A 240 18.31 -2.27 -18.38
CA PRO A 240 17.96 -1.87 -19.74
C PRO A 240 18.43 -2.86 -20.82
N LYS A 241 19.37 -3.75 -20.49
CA LYS A 241 19.90 -4.78 -21.40
C LYS A 241 19.43 -6.19 -21.08
N ALA A 242 18.57 -6.35 -20.08
CA ALA A 242 18.13 -7.67 -19.65
C ALA A 242 17.08 -8.26 -20.61
N ASN A 243 17.21 -9.56 -20.87
CA ASN A 243 16.14 -10.35 -21.44
C ASN A 243 15.36 -11.02 -20.31
N PHE A 244 14.25 -10.41 -19.90
CA PHE A 244 13.42 -10.91 -18.81
C PHE A 244 12.73 -12.25 -19.10
N ASN A 245 12.69 -12.67 -20.35
CA ASN A 245 12.09 -13.95 -20.76
C ASN A 245 13.13 -15.08 -20.89
N LYS A 246 14.29 -14.92 -20.27
CA LYS A 246 15.37 -15.92 -20.33
C LYS A 246 15.77 -16.37 -18.93
N ALA A 247 15.62 -17.66 -18.65
CA ALA A 247 16.18 -18.26 -17.44
C ALA A 247 17.72 -18.12 -17.41
N GLY A 248 18.27 -17.90 -16.23
CA GLY A 248 19.69 -17.64 -16.04
C GLY A 248 20.08 -16.17 -16.24
N GLN A 249 19.20 -15.30 -16.77
CA GLN A 249 19.44 -13.88 -16.85
C GLN A 249 19.52 -13.28 -15.44
N LYS A 250 20.55 -12.48 -15.19
CA LYS A 250 20.71 -11.74 -13.94
C LYS A 250 20.11 -10.35 -14.08
N ILE A 251 19.37 -9.94 -13.07
CA ILE A 251 18.71 -8.63 -12.98
C ILE A 251 18.94 -8.00 -11.62
N ILE A 252 18.98 -6.67 -11.57
CA ILE A 252 19.01 -5.88 -10.34
C ILE A 252 17.58 -5.74 -9.83
N VAL A 253 17.36 -6.12 -8.58
CA VAL A 253 16.08 -6.01 -7.88
C VAL A 253 16.27 -5.51 -6.45
N THR A 254 15.19 -5.12 -5.82
CA THR A 254 15.16 -4.74 -4.40
C THR A 254 15.35 -5.95 -3.49
N ASN A 255 16.01 -5.74 -2.36
CA ASN A 255 16.15 -6.74 -1.29
C ASN A 255 15.13 -6.43 -0.18
N ILE A 256 13.89 -6.80 -0.41
CA ILE A 256 12.76 -6.48 0.46
C ILE A 256 12.50 -7.52 1.54
N ARG A 257 11.86 -7.07 2.62
CA ARG A 257 11.26 -7.85 3.70
C ARG A 257 9.78 -7.50 3.80
N ASN A 258 8.91 -8.49 3.88
CA ASN A 258 7.47 -8.32 3.67
C ASN A 258 6.63 -8.51 4.94
N ASP A 259 7.16 -9.18 5.98
CA ASP A 259 6.34 -9.52 7.13
C ASP A 259 6.29 -8.37 8.14
N LEU A 260 5.08 -7.94 8.49
CA LEU A 260 4.88 -7.04 9.62
C LEU A 260 5.36 -7.72 10.91
N PRO A 261 6.00 -6.96 11.83
CA PRO A 261 6.67 -7.53 13.00
C PRO A 261 5.68 -8.08 14.03
N GLU A 262 4.47 -7.55 14.07
CA GLU A 262 3.47 -7.82 15.10
C GLU A 262 2.07 -7.92 14.49
N ASP A 263 1.14 -8.51 15.25
CA ASP A 263 -0.28 -8.49 14.91
C ASP A 263 -0.83 -7.08 15.02
N ILE A 264 -1.70 -6.74 14.08
CA ILE A 264 -2.31 -5.41 14.00
C ILE A 264 -3.61 -5.40 14.80
N HIS A 265 -3.64 -4.50 15.76
CA HIS A 265 -4.78 -4.31 16.64
C HIS A 265 -5.75 -3.24 16.13
N LEU A 266 -5.22 -2.13 15.64
CA LEU A 266 -5.98 -1.00 15.13
C LEU A 266 -5.43 -0.57 13.77
N ILE A 267 -6.33 -0.36 12.81
CA ILE A 267 -5.99 0.23 11.53
C ILE A 267 -6.74 1.58 11.43
N VAL A 268 -6.03 2.64 11.14
CA VAL A 268 -6.64 3.94 10.84
C VAL A 268 -6.53 4.23 9.36
N ALA A 269 -7.67 4.38 8.68
CA ALA A 269 -7.73 4.79 7.29
C ALA A 269 -7.95 6.29 7.20
N HIS A 270 -6.93 7.03 6.81
CA HIS A 270 -6.98 8.47 6.70
C HIS A 270 -7.25 8.89 5.25
N LYS A 271 -8.49 9.38 4.96
CA LYS A 271 -8.90 9.73 3.58
C LYS A 271 -8.07 10.87 3.00
N GLY A 272 -7.88 11.94 3.76
CA GLY A 272 -7.13 13.12 3.31
C GLY A 272 -5.70 12.77 2.95
N ALA A 273 -5.00 12.07 3.82
CA ALA A 273 -3.65 11.59 3.58
C ALA A 273 -3.57 10.44 2.56
N LYS A 274 -4.70 9.77 2.27
CA LYS A 274 -4.72 8.55 1.45
C LYS A 274 -3.73 7.51 1.97
N GLN A 275 -3.85 7.19 3.26
CA GLN A 275 -2.91 6.37 4.00
C GLN A 275 -3.64 5.46 4.98
N LEU A 276 -3.14 4.25 5.17
CA LEU A 276 -3.45 3.42 6.32
C LEU A 276 -2.31 3.50 7.32
N TYR A 277 -2.66 3.66 8.60
CA TYR A 277 -1.75 3.60 9.73
C TYR A 277 -2.08 2.39 10.58
N LEU A 278 -1.07 1.64 10.99
CA LEU A 278 -1.20 0.35 11.65
C LEU A 278 -0.66 0.45 13.07
N PHE A 279 -1.46 0.01 14.03
CA PHE A 279 -1.12 0.04 15.46
C PHE A 279 -1.16 -1.36 16.06
N ASN A 280 -0.21 -1.65 16.94
CA ASN A 280 -0.21 -2.87 17.73
C ASN A 280 -1.13 -2.75 18.98
N ASN A 281 -1.20 -3.81 19.78
CA ASN A 281 -2.01 -3.86 21.02
C ASN A 281 -1.52 -2.93 22.14
N LYS A 282 -0.39 -2.26 21.97
CA LYS A 282 0.15 -1.23 22.88
C LYS A 282 -0.13 0.18 22.35
N ASN A 283 -0.95 0.33 21.32
CA ASN A 283 -1.23 1.58 20.61
C ASN A 283 0.03 2.27 20.04
N GLN A 284 1.05 1.48 19.73
CA GLN A 284 2.23 1.96 19.02
C GLN A 284 2.02 1.80 17.52
N MET A 285 2.32 2.84 16.75
CA MET A 285 2.29 2.75 15.30
C MET A 285 3.46 1.87 14.83
N VAL A 286 3.13 0.81 14.10
CA VAL A 286 4.08 -0.23 13.66
C VAL A 286 4.17 -0.36 12.15
N GLY A 287 3.36 0.37 11.42
CA GLY A 287 3.40 0.38 9.97
C GLY A 287 2.48 1.42 9.36
N SER A 288 2.70 1.69 8.09
CA SER A 288 1.81 2.51 7.26
C SER A 288 1.88 2.10 5.80
N PHE A 289 0.76 2.23 5.10
CA PHE A 289 0.62 1.90 3.68
C PHE A 289 -0.06 3.02 2.92
N PRO A 290 0.44 3.43 1.75
CA PRO A 290 -0.32 4.31 0.88
C PRO A 290 -1.57 3.59 0.38
N ALA A 291 -2.69 4.31 0.33
CA ALA A 291 -3.98 3.73 0.02
C ALA A 291 -4.76 4.60 -0.97
N THR A 292 -5.60 3.96 -1.77
CA THR A 292 -6.66 4.64 -2.51
C THR A 292 -7.97 4.45 -1.75
N ILE A 293 -8.55 5.54 -1.25
CA ILE A 293 -9.69 5.52 -0.35
C ILE A 293 -10.82 6.35 -0.96
N GLY A 294 -11.83 5.68 -1.52
CA GLY A 294 -12.99 6.33 -2.12
C GLY A 294 -12.68 7.31 -3.25
N SER A 295 -13.68 8.12 -3.58
CA SER A 295 -13.62 9.21 -4.54
C SER A 295 -14.64 10.30 -4.17
N SER A 296 -14.62 11.44 -4.85
CA SER A 296 -15.64 12.48 -4.69
C SER A 296 -17.05 12.02 -5.08
N SER A 297 -17.14 11.14 -6.09
CA SER A 297 -18.42 10.58 -6.58
C SER A 297 -18.87 9.35 -5.80
N THR A 298 -17.96 8.61 -5.22
CA THR A 298 -18.19 7.42 -4.40
C THR A 298 -17.29 7.47 -3.18
N PRO A 299 -17.61 8.37 -2.22
CA PRO A 299 -16.78 8.55 -1.03
C PRO A 299 -16.81 7.29 -0.17
N SER A 300 -15.71 7.02 0.46
CA SER A 300 -15.61 5.97 1.46
C SER A 300 -16.42 6.32 2.72
N PRO A 301 -17.21 5.40 3.38
CA PRO A 301 -17.96 5.71 4.60
C PRO A 301 -17.09 6.09 5.77
N THR A 302 -17.67 6.81 6.70
CA THR A 302 -17.09 7.19 7.97
C THR A 302 -17.66 6.29 9.07
N GLY A 303 -16.84 5.77 9.98
CA GLY A 303 -17.29 4.96 11.13
C GLY A 303 -16.29 3.88 11.54
N THR A 304 -16.70 3.07 12.46
CA THR A 304 -15.93 2.00 13.08
C THR A 304 -16.39 0.65 12.58
N TYR A 305 -15.47 -0.16 12.04
CA TYR A 305 -15.78 -1.46 11.47
C TYR A 305 -14.82 -2.52 12.01
N LYS A 306 -15.28 -3.78 12.03
CA LYS A 306 -14.47 -4.93 12.46
C LYS A 306 -13.97 -5.69 11.23
N VAL A 307 -12.75 -6.18 11.24
CA VAL A 307 -12.31 -7.19 10.29
C VAL A 307 -13.09 -8.46 10.55
N THR A 308 -13.73 -9.01 9.54
CA THR A 308 -14.58 -10.20 9.62
C THR A 308 -13.92 -11.44 9.06
N GLY A 309 -12.88 -11.27 8.26
CA GLY A 309 -12.11 -12.37 7.70
C GLY A 309 -11.18 -11.92 6.58
N VAL A 310 -10.29 -12.82 6.20
CA VAL A 310 -9.30 -12.62 5.14
C VAL A 310 -9.48 -13.74 4.11
N ALA A 311 -9.61 -13.38 2.85
CA ALA A 311 -9.72 -14.31 1.73
C ALA A 311 -8.53 -14.09 0.77
N PRO A 312 -7.51 -14.95 0.77
CA PRO A 312 -6.47 -14.93 -0.24
C PRO A 312 -7.02 -15.46 -1.59
N ASN A 313 -6.56 -14.86 -2.68
CA ASN A 313 -6.98 -15.20 -4.05
C ASN A 313 -8.51 -15.30 -4.21
N PRO A 314 -9.28 -14.24 -3.90
CA PRO A 314 -10.73 -14.30 -3.90
C PRO A 314 -11.30 -14.35 -5.31
N TRP A 315 -12.42 -15.05 -5.48
CA TRP A 315 -13.34 -14.79 -6.58
C TRP A 315 -14.00 -13.45 -6.38
N TYR A 316 -14.14 -12.67 -7.43
CA TYR A 316 -14.82 -11.38 -7.36
C TYR A 316 -16.26 -11.49 -7.88
N SER A 317 -17.23 -11.26 -6.99
CA SER A 317 -18.66 -11.23 -7.34
C SER A 317 -19.08 -9.82 -7.70
N TYR A 318 -19.18 -9.55 -9.00
CA TYR A 318 -19.69 -8.29 -9.51
C TYR A 318 -21.20 -8.27 -9.47
N SER A 319 -21.77 -7.14 -9.03
CA SER A 319 -23.20 -6.86 -9.11
C SER A 319 -23.43 -5.47 -9.72
N PRO A 320 -24.25 -5.35 -10.77
CA PRO A 320 -24.57 -4.06 -11.37
C PRO A 320 -25.43 -3.16 -10.46
N SER A 321 -26.03 -3.69 -9.40
CA SER A 321 -26.69 -2.88 -8.38
C SER A 321 -25.73 -2.02 -7.57
N ASN A 322 -24.45 -2.36 -7.58
CA ASN A 322 -23.42 -1.62 -6.87
C ASN A 322 -22.80 -0.53 -7.73
N PHE A 323 -22.44 -0.88 -8.94
CA PHE A 323 -22.02 0.02 -10.00
C PHE A 323 -22.13 -0.69 -11.36
N VAL A 324 -22.33 0.06 -12.42
CA VAL A 324 -22.38 -0.50 -13.75
C VAL A 324 -20.99 -0.42 -14.38
N GLN A 325 -20.39 -1.59 -14.65
CA GLN A 325 -19.12 -1.71 -15.35
C GLN A 325 -19.39 -1.90 -16.85
N GLY A 326 -19.06 -0.91 -17.65
CA GLY A 326 -19.33 -0.94 -19.08
C GLY A 326 -20.83 -1.10 -19.37
N ASN A 327 -21.17 -2.14 -20.12
CA ASN A 327 -22.58 -2.51 -20.46
C ASN A 327 -23.11 -3.71 -19.65
N ASN A 328 -22.41 -4.14 -18.62
CA ASN A 328 -22.75 -5.35 -17.86
C ASN A 328 -23.95 -5.11 -16.92
N LYS A 329 -25.10 -5.63 -17.31
CA LYS A 329 -26.38 -5.51 -16.57
C LYS A 329 -26.70 -6.73 -15.71
N SER A 330 -25.85 -7.76 -15.69
CA SER A 330 -26.03 -8.98 -14.93
C SER A 330 -24.91 -9.18 -13.94
N ALA A 331 -25.19 -9.91 -12.86
CA ALA A 331 -24.16 -10.34 -11.91
C ALA A 331 -23.13 -11.26 -12.60
N LEU A 332 -21.87 -11.11 -12.27
CA LEU A 332 -20.77 -11.86 -12.83
C LEU A 332 -19.86 -12.38 -11.70
N SER A 333 -19.27 -13.53 -11.92
CA SER A 333 -18.21 -14.07 -11.06
C SER A 333 -16.90 -14.08 -11.81
N LEU A 334 -15.92 -13.33 -11.34
CA LEU A 334 -14.61 -13.20 -11.95
C LEU A 334 -13.61 -14.09 -11.22
N PRO A 335 -12.74 -14.82 -11.95
CA PRO A 335 -11.78 -15.72 -11.33
C PRO A 335 -10.68 -14.93 -10.57
N PRO A 336 -9.99 -15.61 -9.64
CA PRO A 336 -8.91 -14.98 -8.87
C PRO A 336 -7.70 -14.62 -9.73
N GLY A 337 -6.87 -13.75 -9.21
CA GLY A 337 -5.55 -13.42 -9.72
C GLY A 337 -5.12 -12.00 -9.38
N PRO A 338 -3.81 -11.70 -9.48
CA PRO A 338 -3.25 -10.39 -9.13
C PRO A 338 -3.83 -9.25 -9.97
N ASN A 339 -4.30 -9.54 -11.18
CA ASN A 339 -4.93 -8.59 -12.08
C ASN A 339 -6.46 -8.56 -11.97
N GLY A 340 -7.02 -9.18 -10.92
CA GLY A 340 -8.45 -9.05 -10.61
C GLY A 340 -8.81 -7.68 -10.04
N PRO A 341 -10.09 -7.31 -10.05
CA PRO A 341 -10.54 -6.00 -9.54
C PRO A 341 -10.18 -5.73 -8.09
N VAL A 342 -10.03 -6.79 -7.28
CA VAL A 342 -9.63 -6.72 -5.87
C VAL A 342 -8.22 -7.25 -5.62
N GLY A 343 -7.42 -7.43 -6.67
CA GLY A 343 -6.10 -8.03 -6.58
C GLY A 343 -6.17 -9.48 -6.07
N ASN A 344 -5.16 -9.90 -5.34
CA ASN A 344 -5.02 -11.28 -4.88
C ASN A 344 -5.36 -11.49 -3.40
N ILE A 345 -5.99 -10.51 -2.74
CA ILE A 345 -6.45 -10.64 -1.35
C ILE A 345 -7.62 -9.70 -1.07
N TRP A 346 -8.55 -10.18 -0.22
CA TRP A 346 -9.64 -9.41 0.33
C TRP A 346 -9.66 -9.53 1.85
N ILE A 347 -9.69 -8.40 2.53
CA ILE A 347 -9.88 -8.28 3.97
C ILE A 347 -11.27 -7.70 4.18
N GLY A 348 -12.21 -8.56 4.58
CA GLY A 348 -13.63 -8.19 4.76
C GLY A 348 -13.85 -7.40 6.03
N LEU A 349 -14.78 -6.46 5.99
CA LEU A 349 -15.16 -5.61 7.12
C LEU A 349 -16.61 -5.86 7.51
N SER A 350 -16.99 -5.48 8.73
CA SER A 350 -18.34 -5.73 9.29
C SER A 350 -19.47 -5.04 8.53
N LYS A 351 -19.16 -4.05 7.70
CA LYS A 351 -20.12 -3.50 6.73
C LYS A 351 -20.15 -4.37 5.49
N LYS A 352 -21.37 -4.76 5.09
CA LYS A 352 -21.60 -5.61 3.90
C LYS A 352 -20.91 -5.01 2.67
N SER A 353 -20.19 -5.86 1.94
CA SER A 353 -19.54 -5.53 0.67
C SER A 353 -18.45 -4.48 0.76
N PHE A 354 -17.91 -4.28 1.94
CA PHE A 354 -16.86 -3.31 2.20
C PHE A 354 -15.60 -3.99 2.74
N GLY A 355 -14.43 -3.59 2.23
CA GLY A 355 -13.17 -4.21 2.62
C GLY A 355 -11.93 -3.45 2.17
N ILE A 356 -10.80 -3.99 2.62
CA ILE A 356 -9.45 -3.60 2.18
C ILE A 356 -8.98 -4.70 1.22
N HIS A 357 -8.41 -4.30 0.09
CA HIS A 357 -8.00 -5.28 -0.92
C HIS A 357 -6.81 -4.80 -1.76
N GLY A 358 -6.21 -5.72 -2.52
CA GLY A 358 -5.15 -5.43 -3.47
C GLY A 358 -5.63 -4.71 -4.73
N THR A 359 -4.71 -4.48 -5.66
CA THR A 359 -4.97 -3.81 -6.93
C THR A 359 -4.15 -4.40 -8.07
N PRO A 360 -4.69 -4.45 -9.30
CA PRO A 360 -3.91 -4.78 -10.50
C PRO A 360 -2.96 -3.66 -10.94
N ASN A 361 -3.06 -2.47 -10.33
CA ASN A 361 -2.25 -1.30 -10.71
C ASN A 361 -1.57 -0.67 -9.50
N PRO A 362 -0.49 -1.28 -8.98
CA PRO A 362 0.19 -0.81 -7.77
C PRO A 362 0.79 0.60 -7.91
N SER A 363 1.28 0.97 -9.09
CA SER A 363 1.89 2.29 -9.33
C SER A 363 0.88 3.45 -9.27
N ALA A 364 -0.43 3.14 -9.31
CA ALA A 364 -1.51 4.12 -9.23
C ALA A 364 -2.06 4.31 -7.79
N ILE A 365 -1.54 3.60 -6.80
CA ILE A 365 -1.98 3.71 -5.41
C ILE A 365 -1.88 5.15 -4.91
N SER A 366 -2.92 5.62 -4.26
CA SER A 366 -3.15 6.97 -3.75
C SER A 366 -3.22 8.08 -4.82
N LYS A 367 -3.01 7.75 -6.09
CA LYS A 367 -3.04 8.69 -7.23
C LYS A 367 -4.37 8.67 -8.00
N THR A 368 -5.17 7.64 -7.80
CA THR A 368 -6.47 7.43 -8.45
C THR A 368 -7.60 7.40 -7.43
N ALA A 369 -8.83 7.25 -7.91
CA ALA A 369 -10.03 7.10 -7.12
C ALA A 369 -10.48 5.63 -7.04
N SER A 370 -11.23 5.26 -6.00
CA SER A 370 -11.88 3.96 -5.87
C SER A 370 -13.41 4.10 -5.87
N HIS A 371 -14.11 2.98 -6.05
CA HIS A 371 -15.57 2.93 -5.92
C HIS A 371 -16.02 2.69 -4.46
N GLY A 372 -15.26 3.18 -3.49
CA GLY A 372 -15.60 3.12 -2.06
C GLY A 372 -14.75 2.18 -1.23
N CYS A 373 -14.28 1.06 -1.75
CA CYS A 373 -13.36 0.16 -1.05
C CYS A 373 -11.96 0.78 -0.88
N ILE A 374 -11.20 0.26 0.09
CA ILE A 374 -9.82 0.69 0.33
C ILE A 374 -8.89 -0.21 -0.48
N ARG A 375 -8.14 0.39 -1.41
CA ARG A 375 -7.14 -0.30 -2.22
C ARG A 375 -5.75 -0.08 -1.65
N LEU A 376 -5.02 -1.17 -1.55
CA LEU A 376 -3.58 -1.21 -1.30
C LEU A 376 -2.87 -1.84 -2.50
N THR A 377 -1.54 -1.78 -2.53
CA THR A 377 -0.78 -2.69 -3.39
C THR A 377 -1.08 -4.13 -2.98
N ASN A 378 -0.94 -5.08 -3.89
CA ASN A 378 -1.16 -6.50 -3.56
C ASN A 378 -0.25 -6.95 -2.41
N TRP A 379 1.01 -6.51 -2.39
CA TRP A 379 1.96 -6.89 -1.34
C TRP A 379 1.64 -6.27 0.02
N ASP A 380 1.27 -4.99 0.09
CA ASP A 380 0.87 -4.34 1.35
C ASP A 380 -0.42 -4.97 1.91
N ALA A 381 -1.39 -5.27 1.04
CA ALA A 381 -2.63 -5.93 1.44
C ALA A 381 -2.38 -7.37 1.93
N ASN A 382 -1.46 -8.11 1.31
CA ASN A 382 -1.07 -9.44 1.77
C ASN A 382 -0.34 -9.39 3.12
N ASP A 383 0.55 -8.42 3.34
CA ASP A 383 1.22 -8.24 4.63
C ASP A 383 0.22 -7.94 5.73
N LEU A 384 -0.74 -7.03 5.47
CA LEU A 384 -1.81 -6.72 6.40
C LEU A 384 -2.67 -7.95 6.69
N GLY A 385 -3.07 -8.69 5.67
CA GLY A 385 -3.94 -9.85 5.81
C GLY A 385 -3.36 -11.00 6.62
N LYS A 386 -2.04 -11.08 6.77
CA LYS A 386 -1.36 -12.06 7.63
C LYS A 386 -1.44 -11.70 9.12
N LYS A 387 -1.77 -10.45 9.45
CA LYS A 387 -1.62 -9.87 10.80
C LYS A 387 -2.91 -9.30 11.37
N VAL A 388 -4.05 -9.54 10.72
CA VAL A 388 -5.38 -9.10 11.16
C VAL A 388 -6.32 -10.24 11.48
#